data_ba236c8813433efcc0eb858ea0cf403e
#
_entry.id   ba236c8813433efcc0eb858ea0cf403e
#
_cell.length_a   1.000
_cell.length_b   1.000
_cell.length_c   1.000
_cell.angle_alpha   90.00
_cell.angle_beta   90.00
_cell.angle_gamma   90.00
#
_symmetry.space_group_name_H-M   'P 1'
#
loop_
_entity.id
_entity.type
_entity.pdbx_description
1 polymer ?
#
loop_
_entity_poly.entity_id
_entity_poly.type
_entity_poly.pdbx_seq_one_letter_code
_entity_poly.pdbx_strand_id
1 'polypeptide(L)'
;MYHHIKALMYTVEIGRPDPEFGNMLLEQFGGANGELAAAMQYSIQGLNCDDPERKDMLMDIGTEELSHLEVVGTLARMHLKPLKQERDAAEVDPLIAIAGGGGVALHNSTGNPWTADYLKITGELDVDLRSNIAAEARAKIVYERLINFTDDPGTIQALQFLMTREITHMKAFTAALESLGKKPFSIGSIPPSSDLVRQYFDDSTGVGDRGEPNARGPWNQGEDIELVEAPAFKEFASQAQGTRQPNGGSSGARPGPRIMKRK
;
A
#
# COMPACT_ATOMS: atom_id res chain seq x y z
N MET A 1 19.28 -5.82 -15.53
CA MET A 1 20.55 -5.22 -15.06
C MET A 1 20.24 -3.80 -14.61
N TYR A 2 20.62 -3.46 -13.39
CA TYR A 2 20.44 -2.10 -12.89
C TYR A 2 21.63 -1.22 -13.31
N HIS A 3 21.33 -0.03 -13.80
CA HIS A 3 22.34 0.97 -14.14
C HIS A 3 22.23 2.13 -13.15
N HIS A 4 23.33 2.43 -12.45
CA HIS A 4 23.42 3.61 -11.62
C HIS A 4 23.85 4.81 -12.46
N ILE A 5 23.04 5.85 -12.48
CA ILE A 5 23.34 7.15 -13.11
C ILE A 5 23.79 8.09 -11.98
N LYS A 6 24.90 8.80 -12.19
CA LYS A 6 25.48 9.68 -11.15
C LYS A 6 24.63 10.92 -10.85
N ALA A 7 23.78 11.35 -11.76
CA ALA A 7 22.88 12.46 -11.56
C ALA A 7 21.58 11.98 -10.90
N LEU A 8 21.16 12.63 -9.82
CA LEU A 8 19.83 12.42 -9.26
C LEU A 8 18.75 12.83 -10.27
N MET A 9 17.60 12.15 -10.24
CA MET A 9 16.41 12.52 -11.02
C MET A 9 15.96 13.96 -10.72
N TYR A 10 16.13 14.39 -9.48
CA TYR A 10 15.89 15.76 -9.03
C TYR A 10 17.04 16.22 -8.13
N THR A 11 17.63 17.39 -8.42
CA THR A 11 18.69 17.95 -7.61
C THR A 11 18.15 18.44 -6.27
N VAL A 12 18.68 17.92 -5.18
CA VAL A 12 18.25 18.25 -3.82
C VAL A 12 19.16 19.33 -3.22
N GLU A 13 18.55 20.37 -2.69
CA GLU A 13 19.21 21.43 -1.93
C GLU A 13 18.43 21.69 -0.65
N ILE A 14 19.13 21.97 0.46
CA ILE A 14 18.54 22.40 1.73
C ILE A 14 19.22 23.68 2.23
N GLY A 15 18.45 24.57 2.82
CA GLY A 15 18.99 25.78 3.42
C GLY A 15 19.68 25.52 4.76
N ARG A 16 19.08 24.66 5.59
CA ARG A 16 19.61 24.29 6.90
C ARG A 16 19.20 22.84 7.24
N PRO A 17 20.13 22.02 7.74
CA PRO A 17 19.80 20.70 8.28
C PRO A 17 18.82 20.78 9.45
N ASP A 18 17.87 19.87 9.46
CA ASP A 18 16.89 19.63 10.53
C ASP A 18 16.81 18.13 10.80
N PRO A 19 17.48 17.62 11.84
CA PRO A 19 17.53 16.19 12.12
C PRO A 19 16.17 15.58 12.48
N GLU A 20 15.29 16.31 13.14
CA GLU A 20 13.96 15.85 13.48
C GLU A 20 13.12 15.65 12.19
N PHE A 21 13.17 16.62 11.29
CA PHE A 21 12.55 16.49 9.98
C PHE A 21 13.19 15.39 9.14
N GLY A 22 14.51 15.24 9.21
CA GLY A 22 15.25 14.15 8.57
C GLY A 22 14.75 12.77 8.99
N ASN A 23 14.38 12.60 10.26
CA ASN A 23 13.73 11.39 10.74
C ASN A 23 12.34 11.20 10.14
N MET A 24 11.52 12.26 10.05
CA MET A 24 10.18 12.18 9.44
C MET A 24 10.25 11.72 7.98
N LEU A 25 11.29 12.11 7.24
CA LEU A 25 11.50 11.68 5.85
C LEU A 25 11.72 10.18 5.71
N LEU A 26 12.15 9.48 6.76
CA LEU A 26 12.29 8.01 6.74
C LEU A 26 10.96 7.29 6.53
N GLU A 27 9.83 7.95 6.75
CA GLU A 27 8.51 7.40 6.42
C GLU A 27 8.36 7.15 4.91
N GLN A 28 8.94 8.04 4.07
CA GLN A 28 8.98 7.87 2.61
C GLN A 28 10.17 7.06 2.12
N PHE A 29 11.16 6.80 2.96
CA PHE A 29 12.32 5.97 2.61
C PHE A 29 12.07 4.49 2.92
N GLY A 30 11.85 4.16 4.19
CA GLY A 30 11.71 2.80 4.70
C GLY A 30 10.35 2.47 5.29
N GLY A 31 9.36 3.36 5.17
CA GLY A 31 7.99 3.15 5.64
C GLY A 31 7.13 2.33 4.69
N ALA A 32 5.94 1.95 5.16
CA ALA A 32 4.99 1.11 4.43
C ALA A 32 4.41 1.77 3.17
N ASN A 33 4.42 3.10 3.10
CA ASN A 33 3.94 3.88 1.97
C ASN A 33 5.09 4.63 1.28
N GLY A 34 6.33 4.19 1.53
CA GLY A 34 7.53 4.84 1.00
C GLY A 34 8.03 4.19 -0.29
N GLU A 35 9.01 4.86 -0.89
CA GLU A 35 9.53 4.58 -2.24
C GLU A 35 10.07 3.15 -2.39
N LEU A 36 10.74 2.60 -1.36
CA LEU A 36 11.23 1.23 -1.45
C LEU A 36 10.09 0.21 -1.52
N ALA A 37 9.01 0.43 -0.78
CA ALA A 37 7.85 -0.45 -0.81
C ALA A 37 7.17 -0.38 -2.20
N ALA A 38 7.00 0.81 -2.76
CA ALA A 38 6.46 1.04 -4.10
C ALA A 38 7.33 0.36 -5.16
N ALA A 39 8.65 0.63 -5.17
CA ALA A 39 9.59 0.05 -6.11
C ALA A 39 9.55 -1.48 -6.13
N MET A 40 9.60 -2.10 -4.95
CA MET A 40 9.55 -3.56 -4.84
C MET A 40 8.20 -4.13 -5.23
N GLN A 41 7.10 -3.50 -4.82
CA GLN A 41 5.75 -3.95 -5.16
C GLN A 41 5.55 -3.99 -6.68
N TYR A 42 5.80 -2.88 -7.37
CA TYR A 42 5.54 -2.76 -8.80
C TYR A 42 6.48 -3.64 -9.63
N SER A 43 7.76 -3.71 -9.26
CA SER A 43 8.71 -4.58 -9.92
C SER A 43 8.34 -6.06 -9.82
N ILE A 44 7.92 -6.55 -8.64
CA ILE A 44 7.52 -7.95 -8.45
C ILE A 44 6.18 -8.24 -9.15
N GLN A 45 5.22 -7.32 -9.10
CA GLN A 45 3.99 -7.44 -9.88
C GLN A 45 4.28 -7.49 -11.38
N GLY A 46 5.25 -6.69 -11.87
CA GLY A 46 5.71 -6.75 -13.25
C GLY A 46 6.32 -8.10 -13.63
N LEU A 47 7.08 -8.75 -12.74
CA LEU A 47 7.58 -10.10 -12.96
C LEU A 47 6.46 -11.15 -13.09
N ASN A 48 5.34 -10.93 -12.40
CA ASN A 48 4.17 -11.82 -12.42
C ASN A 48 3.17 -11.47 -13.54
N CYS A 49 3.39 -10.38 -14.29
CA CYS A 49 2.47 -9.92 -15.32
C CYS A 49 2.77 -10.58 -16.66
N ASP A 50 1.82 -11.31 -17.23
CA ASP A 50 1.93 -11.96 -18.55
C ASP A 50 1.66 -10.99 -19.71
N ASP A 51 0.95 -9.88 -19.47
CA ASP A 51 0.72 -8.85 -20.48
C ASP A 51 1.97 -7.99 -20.67
N PRO A 52 2.61 -8.00 -21.85
CA PRO A 52 3.91 -7.37 -22.04
C PRO A 52 3.89 -5.85 -21.91
N GLU A 53 2.79 -5.18 -22.30
CA GLU A 53 2.69 -3.72 -22.24
C GLU A 53 2.54 -3.25 -20.80
N ARG A 54 1.70 -3.94 -20.02
CA ARG A 54 1.48 -3.60 -18.61
C ARG A 54 2.63 -4.05 -17.73
N LYS A 55 3.30 -5.13 -18.10
CA LYS A 55 4.59 -5.52 -17.49
C LYS A 55 5.63 -4.42 -17.65
N ASP A 56 5.79 -3.88 -18.86
CA ASP A 56 6.73 -2.82 -19.16
C ASP A 56 6.42 -1.58 -18.29
N MET A 57 5.17 -1.11 -18.28
CA MET A 57 4.72 -0.02 -17.42
C MET A 57 5.02 -0.25 -15.93
N LEU A 58 4.74 -1.46 -15.40
CA LEU A 58 5.00 -1.79 -14.00
C LEU A 58 6.50 -1.76 -13.67
N MET A 59 7.35 -2.25 -14.60
CA MET A 59 8.80 -2.25 -14.42
C MET A 59 9.37 -0.84 -14.56
N ASP A 60 8.85 -0.02 -15.46
CA ASP A 60 9.26 1.38 -15.63
C ASP A 60 8.95 2.19 -14.39
N ILE A 61 7.71 2.13 -13.89
CA ILE A 61 7.33 2.85 -12.67
C ILE A 61 8.13 2.31 -11.48
N GLY A 62 8.26 0.99 -11.31
CA GLY A 62 9.07 0.42 -10.24
C GLY A 62 10.54 0.86 -10.27
N THR A 63 11.09 1.11 -11.46
CA THR A 63 12.45 1.65 -11.63
C THR A 63 12.49 3.15 -11.29
N GLU A 64 11.47 3.90 -11.67
CA GLU A 64 11.33 5.31 -11.30
C GLU A 64 11.26 5.50 -9.78
N GLU A 65 10.54 4.60 -9.06
CA GLU A 65 10.47 4.63 -7.59
C GLU A 65 11.84 4.40 -6.92
N LEU A 66 12.74 3.64 -7.54
CA LEU A 66 14.13 3.55 -7.05
C LEU A 66 14.87 4.88 -7.20
N SER A 67 14.56 5.66 -8.24
CA SER A 67 15.11 7.01 -8.41
C SER A 67 14.52 8.00 -7.40
N HIS A 68 13.24 7.86 -7.05
CA HIS A 68 12.60 8.62 -5.98
C HIS A 68 13.20 8.26 -4.61
N LEU A 69 13.45 6.97 -4.36
CA LEU A 69 14.16 6.51 -3.16
C LEU A 69 15.52 7.18 -3.00
N GLU A 70 16.27 7.35 -4.09
CA GLU A 70 17.56 8.04 -4.07
C GLU A 70 17.40 9.53 -3.73
N VAL A 71 16.39 10.21 -4.28
CA VAL A 71 16.07 11.61 -4.00
C VAL A 71 15.70 11.80 -2.52
N VAL A 72 14.71 11.04 -2.02
CA VAL A 72 14.26 11.17 -0.62
C VAL A 72 15.34 10.73 0.36
N GLY A 73 16.11 9.70 0.02
CA GLY A 73 17.24 9.23 0.83
C GLY A 73 18.36 10.27 0.93
N THR A 74 18.65 10.96 -0.18
CA THR A 74 19.62 12.06 -0.20
C THR A 74 19.12 13.23 0.66
N LEU A 75 17.86 13.63 0.52
CA LEU A 75 17.24 14.68 1.32
C LEU A 75 17.29 14.34 2.81
N ALA A 76 16.84 13.15 3.20
CA ALA A 76 16.90 12.68 4.57
C ALA A 76 18.33 12.67 5.11
N ARG A 77 19.30 12.19 4.31
CA ARG A 77 20.71 12.20 4.71
C ARG A 77 21.27 13.59 4.94
N MET A 78 20.85 14.58 4.15
CA MET A 78 21.30 15.97 4.35
C MET A 78 20.78 16.52 5.68
N HIS A 79 19.54 16.27 6.04
CA HIS A 79 18.94 16.69 7.32
C HIS A 79 19.51 15.93 8.51
N LEU A 80 19.76 14.62 8.40
CA LEU A 80 20.26 13.76 9.49
C LEU A 80 21.77 13.92 9.75
N LYS A 81 22.52 14.51 8.81
CA LYS A 81 23.99 14.62 8.92
C LYS A 81 24.51 15.21 10.24
N PRO A 82 23.88 16.24 10.84
CA PRO A 82 24.35 16.81 12.11
C PRO A 82 24.40 15.80 13.26
N LEU A 83 23.53 14.79 13.30
CA LEU A 83 23.51 13.76 14.35
C LEU A 83 24.84 13.01 14.50
N LYS A 84 25.64 12.95 13.45
CA LYS A 84 26.97 12.32 13.48
C LYS A 84 28.07 13.23 14.01
N GLN A 85 27.90 14.53 13.88
CA GLN A 85 28.98 15.53 14.06
C GLN A 85 28.76 16.43 15.27
N GLU A 86 27.53 16.61 15.69
CA GLU A 86 27.11 17.58 16.69
C GLU A 86 26.42 16.85 17.85
N ARG A 87 27.06 16.99 19.04
CA ARG A 87 26.55 16.35 20.25
C ARG A 87 25.15 16.82 20.62
N ASP A 88 24.92 18.13 20.55
CA ASP A 88 23.64 18.74 20.92
C ASP A 88 22.50 18.23 20.00
N ALA A 89 22.79 18.07 18.70
CA ALA A 89 21.84 17.46 17.78
C ALA A 89 21.56 15.98 18.12
N ALA A 90 22.61 15.22 18.46
CA ALA A 90 22.46 13.81 18.83
C ALA A 90 21.70 13.61 20.16
N GLU A 91 21.78 14.57 21.09
CA GLU A 91 21.06 14.53 22.37
C GLU A 91 19.55 14.75 22.21
N VAL A 92 19.09 15.39 21.11
CA VAL A 92 17.66 15.57 20.81
C VAL A 92 16.99 14.24 20.42
N ASP A 93 17.70 13.40 19.66
CA ASP A 93 17.22 12.06 19.30
C ASP A 93 18.35 11.03 19.35
N PRO A 94 18.73 10.59 20.56
CA PRO A 94 19.85 9.69 20.75
C PRO A 94 19.65 8.31 20.14
N LEU A 95 18.39 7.84 19.98
CA LEU A 95 18.11 6.54 19.35
C LEU A 95 18.43 6.58 17.86
N ILE A 96 18.03 7.63 17.17
CA ILE A 96 18.33 7.81 15.74
C ILE A 96 19.84 8.04 15.55
N ALA A 97 20.45 8.85 16.40
CA ALA A 97 21.89 9.08 16.36
C ALA A 97 22.70 7.79 16.51
N ILE A 98 22.28 6.89 17.41
CA ILE A 98 22.94 5.60 17.64
C ILE A 98 22.63 4.61 16.53
N ALA A 99 21.36 4.46 16.15
CA ALA A 99 20.94 3.47 15.18
C ALA A 99 21.35 3.82 13.73
N GLY A 100 21.17 5.07 13.34
CA GLY A 100 21.44 5.56 11.98
C GLY A 100 22.79 6.27 11.82
N GLY A 101 23.43 6.72 12.92
CA GLY A 101 24.70 7.43 12.87
C GLY A 101 24.68 8.69 12.00
N GLY A 102 23.53 9.37 11.90
CA GLY A 102 23.32 10.50 11.01
C GLY A 102 23.23 10.12 9.52
N GLY A 103 22.90 8.88 9.21
CA GLY A 103 22.60 8.37 7.87
C GLY A 103 21.20 7.80 7.78
N VAL A 104 20.79 7.40 6.57
CA VAL A 104 19.55 6.68 6.34
C VAL A 104 19.74 5.20 6.71
N ALA A 105 18.68 4.59 7.23
CA ALA A 105 18.62 3.15 7.50
C ALA A 105 17.25 2.64 7.05
N LEU A 106 17.15 1.33 6.78
CA LEU A 106 15.92 0.70 6.30
C LEU A 106 14.91 0.51 7.44
N HIS A 107 14.44 1.63 7.96
CA HIS A 107 13.33 1.71 8.91
C HIS A 107 12.49 2.97 8.64
N ASN A 108 11.31 3.02 9.22
CA ASN A 108 10.47 4.20 9.17
C ASN A 108 10.83 5.22 10.28
N SER A 109 10.08 6.30 10.37
CA SER A 109 10.30 7.39 11.36
C SER A 109 10.14 6.95 12.82
N THR A 110 9.50 5.83 13.08
CA THR A 110 9.32 5.25 14.42
C THR A 110 10.31 4.12 14.73
N GLY A 111 11.26 3.86 13.83
CA GLY A 111 12.29 2.83 14.00
C GLY A 111 11.86 1.42 13.65
N ASN A 112 10.66 1.22 13.09
CA ASN A 112 10.24 -0.10 12.61
C ASN A 112 11.00 -0.45 11.33
N PRO A 113 11.64 -1.63 11.27
CA PRO A 113 12.38 -2.05 10.09
C PRO A 113 11.44 -2.27 8.91
N TRP A 114 11.93 -1.97 7.70
CA TRP A 114 11.22 -2.31 6.48
C TRP A 114 10.99 -3.82 6.37
N THR A 115 9.83 -4.19 5.87
CA THR A 115 9.46 -5.60 5.71
C THR A 115 8.71 -5.83 4.39
N ALA A 116 8.86 -7.04 3.82
CA ALA A 116 8.09 -7.46 2.67
C ALA A 116 6.57 -7.55 2.93
N ASP A 117 6.14 -7.56 4.18
CA ASP A 117 4.71 -7.53 4.56
C ASP A 117 3.99 -6.24 4.11
N TYR A 118 4.75 -5.20 3.79
CA TYR A 118 4.20 -3.97 3.20
C TYR A 118 3.65 -4.18 1.79
N LEU A 119 4.17 -5.17 1.06
CA LEU A 119 3.89 -5.37 -0.35
C LEU A 119 2.55 -6.06 -0.57
N LYS A 120 1.79 -5.58 -1.55
CA LYS A 120 0.50 -6.15 -1.98
C LYS A 120 0.69 -6.74 -3.37
N ILE A 121 0.91 -8.05 -3.42
CA ILE A 121 1.19 -8.80 -4.63
C ILE A 121 0.29 -10.02 -4.64
N THR A 122 -0.65 -10.06 -5.56
CA THR A 122 -1.62 -11.16 -5.68
C THR A 122 -1.39 -12.03 -6.92
N GLY A 123 -0.71 -11.50 -7.93
CA GLY A 123 -0.59 -12.11 -9.25
C GLY A 123 -1.82 -11.92 -10.14
N GLU A 124 -2.86 -11.24 -9.62
CA GLU A 124 -4.04 -10.85 -10.38
C GLU A 124 -3.92 -9.38 -10.79
N LEU A 125 -3.64 -9.11 -12.04
CA LEU A 125 -3.28 -7.77 -12.52
C LEU A 125 -4.30 -6.68 -12.14
N ASP A 126 -5.59 -6.95 -12.25
CA ASP A 126 -6.62 -5.97 -11.90
C ASP A 126 -6.71 -5.71 -10.38
N VAL A 127 -6.36 -6.66 -9.54
CA VAL A 127 -6.27 -6.49 -8.07
C VAL A 127 -5.01 -5.71 -7.72
N ASP A 128 -3.89 -6.06 -8.35
CA ASP A 128 -2.61 -5.42 -8.13
C ASP A 128 -2.64 -3.95 -8.55
N LEU A 129 -3.23 -3.62 -9.71
CA LEU A 129 -3.41 -2.22 -10.16
C LEU A 129 -4.27 -1.39 -9.19
N ARG A 130 -5.34 -1.97 -8.60
CA ARG A 130 -6.12 -1.28 -7.57
C ARG A 130 -5.30 -1.01 -6.31
N SER A 131 -4.45 -1.96 -5.92
CA SER A 131 -3.54 -1.81 -4.80
C SER A 131 -2.52 -0.69 -5.05
N ASN A 132 -2.04 -0.56 -6.29
CA ASN A 132 -1.09 0.47 -6.70
C ASN A 132 -1.73 1.86 -6.68
N ILE A 133 -2.93 2.03 -7.26
CA ILE A 133 -3.67 3.30 -7.18
C ILE A 133 -3.83 3.75 -5.72
N ALA A 134 -4.14 2.82 -4.83
CA ALA A 134 -4.29 3.11 -3.41
C ALA A 134 -2.93 3.38 -2.72
N ALA A 135 -1.83 2.76 -3.18
CA ALA A 135 -0.48 3.02 -2.68
C ALA A 135 -0.04 4.44 -3.02
N GLU A 136 -0.16 4.84 -4.30
CA GLU A 136 0.18 6.19 -4.76
C GLU A 136 -0.62 7.28 -4.03
N ALA A 137 -1.92 7.04 -3.82
CA ALA A 137 -2.75 7.97 -3.08
C ALA A 137 -2.28 8.15 -1.63
N ARG A 138 -1.80 7.08 -0.97
CA ARG A 138 -1.24 7.15 0.39
C ARG A 138 0.12 7.84 0.41
N ALA A 139 1.01 7.53 -0.54
CA ALA A 139 2.32 8.17 -0.68
C ALA A 139 2.15 9.67 -0.87
N LYS A 140 1.27 10.09 -1.80
CA LYS A 140 0.93 11.50 -2.03
C LYS A 140 0.53 12.24 -0.73
N ILE A 141 -0.32 11.64 0.09
CA ILE A 141 -0.78 12.26 1.34
C ILE A 141 0.35 12.35 2.37
N VAL A 142 1.27 11.39 2.41
CA VAL A 142 2.44 11.45 3.29
C VAL A 142 3.36 12.59 2.86
N TYR A 143 3.62 12.76 1.57
CA TYR A 143 4.39 13.91 1.07
C TYR A 143 3.75 15.25 1.41
N GLU A 144 2.44 15.38 1.24
CA GLU A 144 1.71 16.61 1.59
C GLU A 144 1.84 16.94 3.09
N ARG A 145 1.77 15.92 3.96
CA ARG A 145 1.98 16.09 5.39
C ARG A 145 3.41 16.52 5.71
N LEU A 146 4.41 15.93 5.07
CA LEU A 146 5.81 16.31 5.24
C LEU A 146 6.05 17.76 4.81
N ILE A 147 5.49 18.20 3.69
CA ILE A 147 5.59 19.60 3.23
C ILE A 147 5.06 20.57 4.29
N ASN A 148 4.01 20.22 5.01
CA ASN A 148 3.43 21.06 6.05
C ASN A 148 4.28 21.14 7.34
N PHE A 149 5.34 20.33 7.46
CA PHE A 149 6.23 20.30 8.63
C PHE A 149 7.58 20.99 8.40
N THR A 150 7.79 21.64 7.25
CA THR A 150 9.04 22.32 6.93
C THR A 150 8.79 23.67 6.25
N ASP A 151 9.65 24.64 6.57
CA ASP A 151 9.70 25.94 5.88
C ASP A 151 10.90 26.05 4.94
N ASP A 152 11.71 25.00 4.80
CA ASP A 152 12.88 24.99 3.92
C ASP A 152 12.45 24.91 2.46
N PRO A 153 12.74 25.95 1.63
CA PRO A 153 12.23 26.01 0.27
C PRO A 153 12.77 24.90 -0.63
N GLY A 154 14.01 24.49 -0.46
CA GLY A 154 14.61 23.43 -1.26
C GLY A 154 14.01 22.08 -0.94
N THR A 155 13.80 21.80 0.35
CA THR A 155 13.07 20.62 0.83
C THR A 155 11.64 20.59 0.26
N ILE A 156 10.89 21.69 0.38
CA ILE A 156 9.53 21.79 -0.16
C ILE A 156 9.50 21.49 -1.66
N GLN A 157 10.43 22.06 -2.43
CA GLN A 157 10.47 21.85 -3.89
C GLN A 157 10.75 20.37 -4.24
N ALA A 158 11.67 19.73 -3.54
CA ALA A 158 11.98 18.31 -3.75
C ALA A 158 10.77 17.42 -3.42
N LEU A 159 10.10 17.67 -2.29
CA LEU A 159 8.91 16.93 -1.90
C LEU A 159 7.72 17.18 -2.84
N GLN A 160 7.56 18.41 -3.35
CA GLN A 160 6.53 18.71 -4.36
C GLN A 160 6.79 18.00 -5.68
N PHE A 161 8.05 17.87 -6.09
CA PHE A 161 8.43 17.08 -7.25
C PHE A 161 7.98 15.62 -7.05
N LEU A 162 8.43 14.96 -5.98
CA LEU A 162 8.06 13.57 -5.67
C LEU A 162 6.54 13.41 -5.58
N MET A 163 5.86 14.23 -4.78
CA MET A 163 4.40 14.22 -4.65
C MET A 163 3.67 14.30 -6.00
N THR A 164 4.23 15.03 -6.96
CA THR A 164 3.66 15.16 -8.31
C THR A 164 3.83 13.88 -9.11
N ARG A 165 4.93 13.15 -8.91
CA ARG A 165 5.15 11.87 -9.56
C ARG A 165 4.15 10.81 -9.11
N GLU A 166 3.81 10.76 -7.81
CA GLU A 166 2.76 9.88 -7.28
C GLU A 166 1.41 10.06 -8.01
N ILE A 167 1.07 11.32 -8.32
CA ILE A 167 -0.15 11.62 -9.09
C ILE A 167 -0.04 11.10 -10.52
N THR A 168 1.14 11.17 -11.12
CA THR A 168 1.38 10.67 -12.48
C THR A 168 1.28 9.15 -12.53
N HIS A 169 1.88 8.45 -11.57
CA HIS A 169 1.81 6.99 -11.44
C HIS A 169 0.38 6.53 -11.18
N MET A 170 -0.35 7.19 -10.28
CA MET A 170 -1.76 6.91 -10.03
C MET A 170 -2.61 7.02 -11.31
N LYS A 171 -2.36 8.04 -12.15
CA LYS A 171 -3.04 8.17 -13.45
C LYS A 171 -2.69 7.03 -14.40
N ALA A 172 -1.42 6.63 -14.47
CA ALA A 172 -0.99 5.52 -15.32
C ALA A 172 -1.64 4.20 -14.90
N PHE A 173 -1.63 3.87 -13.60
CA PHE A 173 -2.29 2.68 -13.07
C PHE A 173 -3.81 2.71 -13.27
N THR A 174 -4.45 3.87 -13.13
CA THR A 174 -5.89 4.02 -13.40
C THR A 174 -6.20 3.74 -14.86
N ALA A 175 -5.46 4.34 -15.79
CA ALA A 175 -5.63 4.11 -17.22
C ALA A 175 -5.38 2.64 -17.60
N ALA A 176 -4.37 2.01 -17.02
CA ALA A 176 -4.10 0.59 -17.22
C ALA A 176 -5.23 -0.29 -16.70
N LEU A 177 -5.79 -0.01 -15.52
CA LEU A 177 -6.93 -0.72 -14.97
C LEU A 177 -8.18 -0.59 -15.85
N GLU A 178 -8.50 0.62 -16.28
CA GLU A 178 -9.63 0.90 -17.16
C GLU A 178 -9.50 0.19 -18.52
N SER A 179 -8.26 0.13 -19.04
CA SER A 179 -7.98 -0.54 -20.33
C SER A 179 -8.20 -2.06 -20.31
N LEU A 180 -8.32 -2.67 -19.13
CA LEU A 180 -8.69 -4.08 -19.02
C LEU A 180 -10.17 -4.34 -19.40
N GLY A 181 -11.00 -3.30 -19.46
CA GLY A 181 -12.41 -3.39 -19.82
C GLY A 181 -13.26 -4.23 -18.86
N LYS A 182 -12.71 -4.60 -17.69
CA LYS A 182 -13.45 -5.34 -16.66
C LYS A 182 -14.43 -4.41 -15.94
N LYS A 183 -15.60 -4.93 -15.63
CA LYS A 183 -16.53 -4.21 -14.75
C LYS A 183 -15.88 -4.00 -13.37
N PRO A 184 -16.18 -2.90 -12.66
CA PRO A 184 -15.52 -2.56 -11.40
C PRO A 184 -15.53 -3.66 -10.33
N PHE A 185 -16.54 -4.52 -10.33
CA PHE A 185 -16.73 -5.57 -9.33
C PHE A 185 -16.42 -6.99 -9.85
N SER A 186 -15.92 -7.12 -11.08
CA SER A 186 -15.53 -8.41 -11.66
C SER A 186 -14.08 -8.74 -11.29
N ILE A 187 -13.89 -9.27 -10.07
CA ILE A 187 -12.57 -9.64 -9.54
C ILE A 187 -12.46 -11.16 -9.50
N GLY A 188 -11.35 -11.69 -10.01
CA GLY A 188 -11.14 -13.12 -10.10
C GLY A 188 -12.05 -13.81 -11.13
N SER A 189 -12.21 -15.12 -11.01
CA SER A 189 -12.96 -15.95 -11.97
C SER A 189 -14.27 -16.53 -11.40
N ILE A 190 -14.48 -16.44 -10.09
CA ILE A 190 -15.68 -16.96 -9.44
C ILE A 190 -16.69 -15.82 -9.27
N PRO A 191 -17.87 -15.91 -9.91
CA PRO A 191 -18.88 -14.86 -9.77
C PRO A 191 -19.46 -14.84 -8.35
N PRO A 192 -19.87 -13.66 -7.85
CA PRO A 192 -20.58 -13.57 -6.58
C PRO A 192 -21.96 -14.25 -6.66
N SER A 193 -22.54 -14.60 -5.50
CA SER A 193 -23.93 -15.03 -5.43
C SER A 193 -24.86 -13.87 -5.82
N SER A 194 -25.73 -14.08 -6.83
CA SER A 194 -26.62 -13.06 -7.37
C SER A 194 -27.57 -12.49 -6.31
N ASP A 195 -27.96 -13.33 -5.35
CA ASP A 195 -28.95 -12.95 -4.32
C ASP A 195 -28.33 -12.13 -3.19
N LEU A 196 -27.02 -12.29 -2.98
CA LEU A 196 -26.31 -11.64 -1.87
C LEU A 196 -25.54 -10.38 -2.29
N VAL A 197 -25.12 -10.29 -3.55
CA VAL A 197 -24.28 -9.19 -4.03
C VAL A 197 -24.96 -7.82 -3.97
N ARG A 198 -26.28 -7.81 -3.93
CA ARG A 198 -27.12 -6.61 -3.85
C ARG A 198 -27.46 -6.20 -2.43
N GLN A 199 -27.23 -7.08 -1.46
CA GLN A 199 -27.63 -6.83 -0.07
C GLN A 199 -26.54 -6.06 0.65
N TYR A 200 -26.90 -4.91 1.21
CA TYR A 200 -26.10 -4.16 2.14
C TYR A 200 -26.64 -4.36 3.54
N PHE A 201 -25.85 -5.01 4.39
CA PHE A 201 -26.24 -5.30 5.76
C PHE A 201 -25.90 -4.12 6.67
N ASP A 202 -26.92 -3.56 7.31
CA ASP A 202 -26.77 -2.56 8.35
C ASP A 202 -26.86 -3.25 9.71
N ASP A 203 -25.72 -3.82 10.16
CA ASP A 203 -25.61 -4.59 11.40
C ASP A 203 -24.91 -3.83 12.54
N SER A 204 -24.50 -2.59 12.29
CA SER A 204 -23.90 -1.72 13.28
C SER A 204 -24.93 -1.05 14.19
N THR A 205 -26.21 -1.12 13.83
CA THR A 205 -27.29 -0.49 14.56
C THR A 205 -27.60 -1.23 15.84
N GLY A 206 -27.44 -0.57 16.98
CA GLY A 206 -27.87 -1.04 18.29
C GLY A 206 -29.21 -0.45 18.74
N VAL A 207 -29.70 -0.90 19.90
CA VAL A 207 -30.82 -0.27 20.55
C VAL A 207 -30.44 1.15 20.95
N GLY A 208 -30.91 2.13 20.19
CA GLY A 208 -30.58 3.54 20.41
C GLY A 208 -29.89 4.23 19.22
N ASP A 209 -29.41 3.49 18.24
CA ASP A 209 -28.88 4.07 17.00
C ASP A 209 -30.02 4.69 16.20
N ARG A 210 -29.99 6.00 16.07
CA ARG A 210 -30.99 6.79 15.34
C ARG A 210 -30.33 7.95 14.61
N GLY A 211 -30.94 8.37 13.51
CA GLY A 211 -30.48 9.53 12.76
C GLY A 211 -29.35 9.19 11.77
N GLU A 212 -28.24 9.95 11.79
CA GLU A 212 -27.15 9.86 10.80
C GLU A 212 -26.56 8.46 10.61
N PRO A 213 -26.35 7.60 11.64
CA PRO A 213 -25.84 6.25 11.45
C PRO A 213 -26.71 5.37 10.54
N ASN A 214 -28.01 5.66 10.48
CA ASN A 214 -28.98 4.94 9.63
C ASN A 214 -29.29 5.68 8.33
N ALA A 215 -28.62 6.80 8.06
CA ALA A 215 -28.86 7.57 6.85
C ALA A 215 -28.44 6.78 5.61
N ARG A 216 -29.28 6.81 4.59
CA ARG A 216 -28.96 6.22 3.29
C ARG A 216 -28.06 7.15 2.51
N GLY A 217 -26.96 6.61 2.01
CA GLY A 217 -26.02 7.31 1.12
C GLY A 217 -25.91 6.63 -0.23
N PRO A 218 -25.12 7.16 -1.17
CA PRO A 218 -24.93 6.54 -2.49
C PRO A 218 -24.39 5.10 -2.45
N TRP A 219 -23.79 4.71 -1.34
CA TRP A 219 -23.20 3.37 -1.14
C TRP A 219 -24.20 2.29 -0.74
N ASN A 220 -25.36 2.65 -0.21
CA ASN A 220 -26.36 1.74 0.31
C ASN A 220 -27.79 2.08 -0.16
N GLN A 221 -27.93 2.78 -1.28
CA GLN A 221 -29.20 3.07 -1.92
C GLN A 221 -29.08 2.93 -3.44
N GLY A 222 -30.19 2.70 -4.11
CA GLY A 222 -30.27 2.56 -5.57
C GLY A 222 -31.01 1.28 -5.98
N GLU A 223 -31.24 1.11 -7.27
CA GLU A 223 -32.00 -0.04 -7.80
C GLU A 223 -31.25 -1.38 -7.61
N ASP A 224 -29.91 -1.31 -7.50
CA ASP A 224 -29.05 -2.50 -7.39
C ASP A 224 -28.66 -2.83 -5.94
N ILE A 225 -29.17 -2.07 -4.94
CA ILE A 225 -28.82 -2.25 -3.53
C ILE A 225 -30.07 -2.35 -2.67
N GLU A 226 -30.18 -3.46 -1.95
CA GLU A 226 -31.19 -3.72 -0.93
C GLU A 226 -30.59 -3.56 0.46
N LEU A 227 -31.12 -2.61 1.24
CA LEU A 227 -30.72 -2.43 2.64
C LEU A 227 -31.41 -3.49 3.49
N VAL A 228 -30.62 -4.33 4.16
CA VAL A 228 -31.08 -5.38 5.07
C VAL A 228 -30.85 -4.93 6.52
N GLU A 229 -31.92 -4.76 7.26
CA GLU A 229 -31.88 -4.40 8.68
C GLU A 229 -31.26 -5.52 9.55
N ALA A 230 -30.59 -5.14 10.62
CA ALA A 230 -29.90 -6.07 11.51
C ALA A 230 -30.71 -7.29 12.02
N PRO A 231 -32.01 -7.15 12.36
CA PRO A 231 -32.85 -8.31 12.72
C PRO A 231 -32.99 -9.33 11.59
N ALA A 232 -33.23 -8.86 10.35
CA ALA A 232 -33.34 -9.72 9.18
C ALA A 232 -32.02 -10.42 8.86
N PHE A 233 -30.88 -9.75 9.07
CA PHE A 233 -29.55 -10.33 8.95
C PHE A 233 -29.36 -11.54 9.87
N LYS A 234 -29.80 -11.46 11.12
CA LYS A 234 -29.71 -12.58 12.08
C LYS A 234 -30.51 -13.80 11.63
N GLU A 235 -31.70 -13.59 11.09
CA GLU A 235 -32.52 -14.67 10.52
C GLU A 235 -31.86 -15.29 9.30
N PHE A 236 -31.33 -14.48 8.39
CA PHE A 236 -30.59 -14.92 7.21
C PHE A 236 -29.35 -15.73 7.61
N ALA A 237 -28.55 -15.27 8.54
CA ALA A 237 -27.35 -15.97 9.00
C ALA A 237 -27.70 -17.34 9.61
N SER A 238 -28.81 -17.43 10.31
CA SER A 238 -29.30 -18.72 10.86
C SER A 238 -29.76 -19.70 9.79
N GLN A 239 -30.43 -19.21 8.74
CA GLN A 239 -30.85 -20.03 7.58
C GLN A 239 -29.65 -20.51 6.76
N ALA A 240 -28.67 -19.65 6.53
CA ALA A 240 -27.45 -20.02 5.79
C ALA A 240 -26.62 -21.10 6.53
N GLN A 241 -26.66 -21.13 7.84
CA GLN A 241 -26.03 -22.18 8.65
C GLN A 241 -26.84 -23.49 8.61
N GLY A 242 -28.17 -23.40 8.54
CA GLY A 242 -29.07 -24.55 8.48
C GLY A 242 -29.02 -25.33 7.14
N THR A 243 -28.58 -24.67 6.06
CA THR A 243 -28.46 -25.31 4.74
C THR A 243 -27.15 -26.07 4.50
N ARG A 244 -26.20 -25.98 5.41
CA ARG A 244 -25.06 -26.90 5.43
C ARG A 244 -25.53 -28.30 5.87
N GLN A 245 -26.01 -29.10 4.91
CA GLN A 245 -26.15 -30.53 5.17
C GLN A 245 -24.77 -31.07 5.59
N PRO A 246 -24.68 -31.85 6.69
CA PRO A 246 -23.47 -32.58 6.96
C PRO A 246 -23.27 -33.54 5.78
N ASN A 247 -22.21 -33.32 5.00
CA ASN A 247 -21.77 -34.32 4.03
C ASN A 247 -21.66 -35.64 4.78
N GLY A 248 -22.56 -36.56 4.46
CA GLY A 248 -22.53 -37.92 4.98
C GLY A 248 -21.13 -38.48 4.73
N GLY A 249 -20.35 -38.60 5.76
CA GLY A 249 -19.03 -39.17 5.70
C GLY A 249 -19.14 -40.63 5.32
N SER A 250 -18.90 -40.96 4.06
CA SER A 250 -18.43 -42.33 3.75
C SER A 250 -16.99 -42.40 4.24
N SER A 251 -16.81 -43.15 5.29
CA SER A 251 -15.51 -43.56 5.82
C SER A 251 -14.78 -44.48 4.79
N GLY A 252 -14.23 -43.85 3.76
CA GLY A 252 -13.24 -44.48 2.89
C GLY A 252 -11.86 -44.28 3.48
N ALA A 253 -11.33 -45.28 4.13
CA ALA A 253 -9.96 -45.32 4.61
C ALA A 253 -9.02 -45.07 3.42
N ARG A 254 -8.27 -43.98 3.45
CA ARG A 254 -7.15 -43.74 2.50
C ARG A 254 -6.02 -44.71 2.84
N PRO A 255 -5.49 -45.48 1.88
CA PRO A 255 -4.30 -46.28 2.12
C PRO A 255 -3.11 -45.35 2.35
N GLY A 256 -2.38 -45.58 3.42
CA GLY A 256 -1.17 -44.86 3.78
C GLY A 256 -0.04 -45.01 2.75
N PRO A 257 0.93 -44.08 2.75
CA PRO A 257 1.99 -44.09 1.76
C PRO A 257 2.90 -45.33 1.93
N ARG A 258 3.09 -46.07 0.84
CA ARG A 258 4.04 -47.17 0.74
C ARG A 258 5.49 -46.64 0.84
N ILE A 259 6.18 -47.00 1.90
CA ILE A 259 7.62 -46.76 2.02
C ILE A 259 8.36 -47.75 1.09
N MET A 260 8.97 -47.22 0.01
CA MET A 260 9.91 -48.00 -0.78
C MET A 260 11.22 -48.18 -0.01
N LYS A 261 11.54 -49.41 0.38
CA LYS A 261 12.89 -49.79 0.85
C LYS A 261 13.80 -49.88 -0.37
N ARG A 262 14.84 -49.05 -0.42
CA ARG A 262 15.97 -49.24 -1.36
C ARG A 262 16.78 -50.47 -0.93
N LYS A 263 17.05 -51.31 -1.93
CA LYS A 263 18.14 -52.27 -1.90
C LYS A 263 19.41 -51.59 -2.35
#